data_3bdd394e84cb2c1ebfef00e7f03d00f8
#
_entry.id   3bdd394e84cb2c1ebfef00e7f03d00f8
#
_cell.length_a   1.000
_cell.length_b   1.000
_cell.length_c   1.000
_cell.angle_alpha   90.00
_cell.angle_beta   90.00
_cell.angle_gamma   90.00
#
_symmetry.space_group_name_H-M   'P 1'
#
loop_
_entity.id
_entity.type
_entity.pdbx_description
1 polymer ?
#
loop_
_entity_poly.entity_id
_entity_poly.type
_entity_poly.pdbx_seq_one_letter_code
_entity_poly.pdbx_strand_id
1 'polypeptide(L)'
;MAAIHQKFGRSIPLSAMFEYGSIRRLADLLRADADAPAATPLVSIQPKGKKPPCFFVHPAGGNVLCYYDLARCLGTEIPFWGLQAALGEGGVAPGSIAKMAEIYLEAMLDIVHDGVPILGGWSMGALAAFEMARLFHQRTGVAPIVAVLDQIAPDLTSDSTSGSEDLTAKLFAFANKVSELVGHDIGLSKELLAASSMEETNSLFLDKFKAFELAPEATRVEEFQGFLKLMLDHNRITGEYEGGLYPGRVLVFRAEGKMSGSTSGPG
;
A
#
# COMPACT_ATOMS: atom_id res chain seq x y z
N MET A 1 -10.26 12.21 6.86
CA MET A 1 -9.73 12.05 8.23
C MET A 1 -9.23 13.38 8.80
N ALA A 2 -8.40 14.14 8.10
CA ALA A 2 -7.93 15.45 8.53
C ALA A 2 -9.06 16.41 8.96
N ALA A 3 -10.12 16.52 8.16
CA ALA A 3 -11.28 17.37 8.50
C ALA A 3 -12.02 16.90 9.78
N ILE A 4 -12.06 15.60 10.05
CA ILE A 4 -12.64 15.06 11.30
C ILE A 4 -11.76 15.45 12.48
N HIS A 5 -10.45 15.28 12.36
CA HIS A 5 -9.51 15.68 13.41
C HIS A 5 -9.61 17.19 13.68
N GLN A 6 -9.59 18.00 12.63
CA GLN A 6 -9.67 19.47 12.75
C GLN A 6 -10.98 19.93 13.42
N LYS A 7 -12.11 19.28 13.07
CA LYS A 7 -13.44 19.73 13.55
C LYS A 7 -13.83 19.14 14.90
N PHE A 8 -13.38 17.94 15.21
CA PHE A 8 -13.80 17.19 16.40
C PHE A 8 -12.66 16.88 17.37
N GLY A 9 -11.41 17.24 17.03
CA GLY A 9 -10.21 16.92 17.85
C GLY A 9 -9.89 15.44 17.97
N ARG A 10 -10.53 14.58 17.15
CA ARG A 10 -10.39 13.11 17.23
C ARG A 10 -9.72 12.53 16.01
N SER A 11 -8.75 11.67 16.20
CA SER A 11 -8.16 10.85 15.15
C SER A 11 -8.85 9.50 15.12
N ILE A 12 -9.44 9.16 13.98
CA ILE A 12 -10.00 7.84 13.73
C ILE A 12 -9.25 7.18 12.57
N PRO A 13 -9.01 5.86 12.61
CA PRO A 13 -8.33 5.17 11.54
C PRO A 13 -9.17 5.17 10.26
N LEU A 14 -8.53 5.10 9.11
CA LEU A 14 -9.22 5.04 7.81
C LEU A 14 -10.13 3.80 7.70
N SER A 15 -9.75 2.69 8.35
CA SER A 15 -10.56 1.47 8.47
C SER A 15 -11.96 1.73 9.02
N ALA A 16 -12.13 2.74 9.89
CA ALA A 16 -13.43 3.12 10.43
C ALA A 16 -14.45 3.49 9.34
N MET A 17 -14.01 3.98 8.17
CA MET A 17 -14.89 4.27 7.03
C MET A 17 -15.59 3.01 6.52
N PHE A 18 -14.92 1.87 6.58
CA PHE A 18 -15.46 0.57 6.15
C PHE A 18 -16.29 -0.08 7.25
N GLU A 19 -15.80 -0.08 8.49
CA GLU A 19 -16.46 -0.70 9.63
C GLU A 19 -17.78 -0.02 9.98
N TYR A 20 -17.79 1.31 9.92
CA TYR A 20 -18.96 2.11 10.29
C TYR A 20 -19.81 2.54 9.09
N GLY A 21 -19.43 2.28 7.86
CA GLY A 21 -20.16 2.28 6.57
C GLY A 21 -21.29 3.30 6.35
N SER A 22 -21.55 4.17 7.34
CA SER A 22 -22.56 5.24 7.23
C SER A 22 -22.19 6.45 8.09
N ILE A 23 -22.60 7.64 7.66
CA ILE A 23 -22.37 8.89 8.39
C ILE A 23 -22.89 8.79 9.83
N ARG A 24 -24.04 8.15 10.06
CA ARG A 24 -24.63 7.97 11.39
C ARG A 24 -23.71 7.16 12.29
N ARG A 25 -23.28 5.97 11.87
CA ARG A 25 -22.39 5.12 12.64
C ARG A 25 -21.03 5.78 12.91
N LEU A 26 -20.50 6.48 11.92
CA LEU A 26 -19.27 7.25 12.09
C LEU A 26 -19.43 8.38 13.11
N ALA A 27 -20.58 9.07 13.09
CA ALA A 27 -20.91 10.09 14.09
C ALA A 27 -21.09 9.48 15.50
N ASP A 28 -21.64 8.29 15.61
CA ASP A 28 -21.77 7.57 16.89
C ASP A 28 -20.39 7.15 17.43
N LEU A 29 -19.47 6.69 16.57
CA LEU A 29 -18.08 6.45 16.95
C LEU A 29 -17.39 7.73 17.46
N LEU A 30 -17.62 8.86 16.79
CA LEU A 30 -17.05 10.15 17.20
C LEU A 30 -17.62 10.67 18.53
N ARG A 31 -18.85 10.29 18.90
CA ARG A 31 -19.49 10.64 20.18
C ARG A 31 -19.11 9.70 21.31
N ALA A 32 -18.81 8.44 20.99
CA ALA A 32 -18.38 7.49 21.99
C ALA A 32 -17.01 7.91 22.52
N ASP A 33 -16.86 7.96 23.87
CA ASP A 33 -15.57 8.18 24.54
C ASP A 33 -14.68 6.92 24.52
N ALA A 34 -14.96 5.97 23.61
CA ALA A 34 -14.17 4.78 23.48
C ALA A 34 -12.80 5.14 22.85
N ASP A 35 -11.76 4.62 23.45
CA ASP A 35 -10.44 4.61 22.81
C ASP A 35 -10.57 4.05 21.40
N ALA A 36 -9.86 4.68 20.45
CA ALA A 36 -9.82 4.16 19.10
C ALA A 36 -9.39 2.68 19.16
N PRO A 37 -10.08 1.76 18.44
CA PRO A 37 -9.68 0.36 18.45
C PRO A 37 -8.20 0.25 18.11
N ALA A 38 -7.51 -0.67 18.79
CA ALA A 38 -6.08 -0.90 18.58
C ALA A 38 -5.79 -0.95 17.08
N ALA A 39 -4.76 -0.25 16.63
CA ALA A 39 -4.42 -0.15 15.22
C ALA A 39 -4.01 -1.53 14.70
N THR A 40 -4.97 -2.28 14.18
CA THR A 40 -4.69 -3.51 13.45
C THR A 40 -4.41 -3.17 11.98
N PRO A 41 -3.47 -3.87 11.33
CA PRO A 41 -3.28 -3.70 9.90
C PRO A 41 -4.47 -4.20 9.07
N LEU A 42 -5.36 -4.96 9.66
CA LEU A 42 -6.47 -5.61 8.99
C LEU A 42 -7.68 -4.68 8.86
N VAL A 43 -8.16 -4.51 7.63
CA VAL A 43 -9.32 -3.68 7.29
C VAL A 43 -10.40 -4.54 6.67
N SER A 44 -11.56 -4.56 7.30
CA SER A 44 -12.75 -5.26 6.79
C SER A 44 -13.39 -4.47 5.65
N ILE A 45 -13.11 -4.84 4.40
CA ILE A 45 -13.72 -4.18 3.23
C ILE A 45 -15.08 -4.82 2.92
N GLN A 46 -15.13 -6.15 2.81
CA GLN A 46 -16.34 -6.93 2.63
C GLN A 46 -16.20 -8.27 3.41
N PRO A 47 -16.65 -8.33 4.69
CA PRO A 47 -16.35 -9.49 5.54
C PRO A 47 -17.31 -10.68 5.36
N LYS A 48 -18.39 -10.52 4.57
CA LYS A 48 -19.41 -11.54 4.41
C LYS A 48 -19.06 -12.50 3.28
N GLY A 49 -19.58 -13.73 3.38
CA GLY A 49 -19.45 -14.74 2.34
C GLY A 49 -19.06 -16.11 2.89
N LYS A 50 -19.11 -17.13 2.02
CA LYS A 50 -18.80 -18.53 2.35
C LYS A 50 -17.66 -19.08 1.51
N LYS A 51 -17.18 -18.34 0.55
CA LYS A 51 -16.04 -18.71 -0.29
C LYS A 51 -14.71 -18.42 0.43
N PRO A 52 -13.59 -18.98 -0.05
CA PRO A 52 -12.27 -18.65 0.49
C PRO A 52 -12.04 -17.15 0.59
N PRO A 53 -11.58 -16.63 1.74
CA PRO A 53 -11.37 -15.21 1.94
C PRO A 53 -10.19 -14.70 1.14
N CYS A 54 -10.30 -13.46 0.68
CA CYS A 54 -9.24 -12.72 0.02
C CYS A 54 -8.59 -11.73 1.00
N PHE A 55 -7.25 -11.71 1.05
CA PHE A 55 -6.46 -10.74 1.80
C PHE A 55 -5.53 -10.01 0.86
N PHE A 56 -5.72 -8.71 0.72
CA PHE A 56 -4.95 -7.90 -0.21
C PHE A 56 -4.10 -6.85 0.51
N VAL A 57 -2.80 -6.94 0.29
CA VAL A 57 -1.82 -6.02 0.88
C VAL A 57 -1.81 -4.70 0.12
N HIS A 58 -1.76 -3.61 0.86
CA HIS A 58 -1.70 -2.25 0.32
C HIS A 58 -0.54 -2.03 -0.66
N PRO A 59 -0.68 -1.17 -1.67
CA PRO A 59 0.44 -0.68 -2.46
C PRO A 59 1.32 0.27 -1.65
N ALA A 60 2.40 0.77 -2.23
CA ALA A 60 3.16 1.87 -1.65
C ALA A 60 2.22 3.03 -1.27
N GLY A 61 2.46 3.67 -0.12
CA GLY A 61 1.54 4.66 0.46
C GLY A 61 0.62 4.12 1.56
N GLY A 62 0.49 2.80 1.70
CA GLY A 62 -0.01 2.18 2.93
C GLY A 62 -1.52 2.03 3.06
N ASN A 63 -2.34 2.44 2.09
CA ASN A 63 -3.79 2.38 2.23
C ASN A 63 -4.41 1.34 1.27
N VAL A 64 -5.58 0.82 1.63
CA VAL A 64 -6.29 -0.26 0.93
C VAL A 64 -7.56 0.20 0.21
N LEU A 65 -7.80 1.51 0.10
CA LEU A 65 -8.99 2.06 -0.57
C LEU A 65 -9.06 1.65 -2.04
N CYS A 66 -7.91 1.47 -2.69
CA CYS A 66 -7.82 1.02 -4.09
C CYS A 66 -8.50 -0.34 -4.34
N TYR A 67 -8.76 -1.14 -3.30
CA TYR A 67 -9.40 -2.45 -3.43
C TYR A 67 -10.93 -2.42 -3.26
N TYR A 68 -11.52 -1.28 -2.95
CA TYR A 68 -12.95 -1.18 -2.70
C TYR A 68 -13.79 -1.63 -3.90
N ASP A 69 -13.47 -1.13 -5.09
CA ASP A 69 -14.18 -1.52 -6.30
C ASP A 69 -13.92 -2.97 -6.70
N LEU A 70 -12.69 -3.47 -6.50
CA LEU A 70 -12.37 -4.89 -6.70
C LEU A 70 -13.22 -5.78 -5.79
N ALA A 71 -13.30 -5.48 -4.50
CA ALA A 71 -14.11 -6.24 -3.56
C ALA A 71 -15.59 -6.22 -3.96
N ARG A 72 -16.10 -5.08 -4.40
CA ARG A 72 -17.49 -4.93 -4.89
C ARG A 72 -17.75 -5.76 -6.15
N CYS A 73 -16.81 -5.78 -7.09
CA CYS A 73 -16.92 -6.57 -8.32
C CYS A 73 -16.86 -8.08 -8.06
N LEU A 74 -16.11 -8.53 -7.05
CA LEU A 74 -16.05 -9.94 -6.64
C LEU A 74 -17.34 -10.43 -5.97
N GLY A 75 -18.18 -9.51 -5.51
CA GLY A 75 -19.49 -9.79 -4.93
C GLY A 75 -19.43 -10.23 -3.47
N THR A 76 -20.61 -10.46 -2.88
CA THR A 76 -20.76 -10.65 -1.43
C THR A 76 -20.48 -12.07 -0.93
N GLU A 77 -20.21 -13.00 -1.84
CA GLU A 77 -19.90 -14.40 -1.48
C GLU A 77 -18.43 -14.63 -1.14
N ILE A 78 -17.56 -13.67 -1.46
CA ILE A 78 -16.12 -13.73 -1.20
C ILE A 78 -15.79 -12.73 -0.10
N PRO A 79 -15.45 -13.16 1.12
CA PRO A 79 -14.92 -12.24 2.14
C PRO A 79 -13.66 -11.54 1.64
N PHE A 80 -13.59 -10.22 1.78
CA PHE A 80 -12.48 -9.43 1.30
C PHE A 80 -11.93 -8.52 2.40
N TRP A 81 -10.65 -8.68 2.68
CA TRP A 81 -9.92 -7.96 3.70
C TRP A 81 -8.74 -7.22 3.07
N GLY A 82 -8.55 -5.98 3.48
CA GLY A 82 -7.37 -5.23 3.15
C GLY A 82 -6.34 -5.31 4.28
N LEU A 83 -5.06 -5.37 3.94
CA LEU A 83 -3.95 -5.27 4.87
C LEU A 83 -3.28 -3.91 4.62
N GLN A 84 -3.55 -2.94 5.51
CA GLN A 84 -3.02 -1.58 5.43
C GLN A 84 -1.68 -1.46 6.16
N ALA A 85 -0.94 -0.38 5.92
CA ALA A 85 0.35 -0.18 6.55
C ALA A 85 0.25 -0.25 8.08
N ALA A 86 0.94 -1.22 8.66
CA ALA A 86 1.18 -1.29 10.10
C ALA A 86 2.34 -0.36 10.42
N LEU A 87 2.03 0.84 10.86
CA LEU A 87 3.05 1.78 11.32
C LEU A 87 3.36 1.46 12.80
N GLY A 88 4.63 1.19 13.09
CA GLY A 88 5.14 1.06 14.46
C GLY A 88 5.08 2.39 15.22
N GLU A 89 5.58 2.40 16.44
CA GLU A 89 5.73 3.64 17.23
C GLU A 89 6.51 4.68 16.42
N GLY A 90 5.99 5.90 16.35
CA GLY A 90 6.56 6.99 15.55
C GLY A 90 6.28 6.92 14.04
N GLY A 91 5.34 6.08 13.59
CA GLY A 91 4.96 6.01 12.18
C GLY A 91 6.01 5.34 11.28
N VAL A 92 6.83 4.45 11.83
CA VAL A 92 7.90 3.76 11.10
C VAL A 92 7.34 2.52 10.40
N ALA A 93 7.59 2.42 9.08
CA ALA A 93 7.26 1.24 8.29
C ALA A 93 8.11 0.02 8.72
N PRO A 94 7.62 -1.24 8.51
CA PRO A 94 8.45 -2.43 8.66
C PRO A 94 9.73 -2.31 7.81
N GLY A 95 10.86 -2.75 8.36
CA GLY A 95 12.18 -2.55 7.74
C GLY A 95 12.43 -3.35 6.46
N SER A 96 11.57 -4.34 6.13
CA SER A 96 11.66 -5.17 4.93
C SER A 96 10.30 -5.74 4.52
N ILE A 97 10.19 -6.22 3.28
CA ILE A 97 9.01 -6.96 2.79
C ILE A 97 8.77 -8.23 3.63
N ALA A 98 9.83 -8.95 3.99
CA ALA A 98 9.71 -10.14 4.83
C ALA A 98 9.10 -9.82 6.20
N LYS A 99 9.57 -8.75 6.85
CA LYS A 99 9.02 -8.33 8.15
C LYS A 99 7.58 -7.84 8.05
N MET A 100 7.25 -7.14 6.98
CA MET A 100 5.87 -6.74 6.67
C MET A 100 4.96 -7.97 6.50
N ALA A 101 5.41 -8.96 5.75
CA ALA A 101 4.69 -10.21 5.52
C ALA A 101 4.44 -10.99 6.81
N GLU A 102 5.42 -11.05 7.72
CA GLU A 102 5.24 -11.67 9.05
C GLU A 102 4.12 -11.01 9.84
N ILE A 103 4.14 -9.67 9.95
CA ILE A 103 3.12 -8.89 10.68
C ILE A 103 1.73 -9.12 10.10
N TYR A 104 1.62 -9.09 8.76
CA TYR A 104 0.34 -9.26 8.08
C TYR A 104 -0.18 -10.70 8.13
N LEU A 105 0.72 -11.67 8.11
CA LEU A 105 0.37 -13.07 8.28
C LEU A 105 -0.23 -13.32 9.66
N GLU A 106 0.38 -12.81 10.73
CA GLU A 106 -0.17 -12.96 12.08
C GLU A 106 -1.57 -12.34 12.17
N ALA A 107 -1.74 -11.10 11.70
CA ALA A 107 -3.05 -10.45 11.71
C ALA A 107 -4.11 -11.21 10.88
N MET A 108 -3.71 -11.84 9.78
CA MET A 108 -4.60 -12.67 8.97
C MET A 108 -5.00 -13.95 9.70
N LEU A 109 -4.06 -14.62 10.37
CA LEU A 109 -4.30 -15.90 11.07
C LEU A 109 -5.28 -15.76 12.23
N ASP A 110 -5.41 -14.58 12.82
CA ASP A 110 -6.43 -14.28 13.82
C ASP A 110 -7.87 -14.41 13.29
N ILE A 111 -8.06 -14.39 11.96
CA ILE A 111 -9.38 -14.47 11.30
C ILE A 111 -9.54 -15.77 10.52
N VAL A 112 -8.48 -16.28 9.92
CA VAL A 112 -8.52 -17.52 9.12
C VAL A 112 -8.37 -18.71 10.03
N HIS A 113 -9.50 -19.28 10.45
CA HIS A 113 -9.50 -20.50 11.26
C HIS A 113 -9.54 -21.76 10.40
N ASP A 114 -10.21 -21.70 9.24
CA ASP A 114 -10.40 -22.83 8.34
C ASP A 114 -10.22 -22.42 6.87
N GLY A 115 -9.67 -23.34 6.07
CA GLY A 115 -9.53 -23.18 4.62
C GLY A 115 -8.24 -22.50 4.18
N VAL A 116 -8.13 -22.32 2.87
CA VAL A 116 -6.94 -21.73 2.21
C VAL A 116 -7.32 -20.34 1.70
N PRO A 117 -6.72 -19.26 2.21
CA PRO A 117 -7.00 -17.91 1.74
C PRO A 117 -6.46 -17.68 0.33
N ILE A 118 -6.98 -16.64 -0.34
CA ILE A 118 -6.37 -16.05 -1.52
C ILE A 118 -5.62 -14.82 -1.06
N LEU A 119 -4.33 -14.75 -1.37
CA LEU A 119 -3.48 -13.62 -1.04
C LEU A 119 -3.22 -12.78 -2.28
N GLY A 120 -3.21 -11.47 -2.15
CA GLY A 120 -2.95 -10.63 -3.30
C GLY A 120 -2.48 -9.23 -2.93
N GLY A 121 -2.13 -8.47 -3.96
CA GLY A 121 -1.73 -7.09 -3.79
C GLY A 121 -1.42 -6.41 -5.11
N TRP A 122 -1.39 -5.09 -5.07
CA TRP A 122 -0.99 -4.24 -6.18
C TRP A 122 0.40 -3.67 -5.93
N SER A 123 1.26 -3.67 -6.97
CA SER A 123 2.61 -3.11 -6.89
C SER A 123 3.38 -3.77 -5.72
N MET A 124 4.04 -3.01 -4.84
CA MET A 124 4.74 -3.51 -3.66
C MET A 124 3.88 -4.51 -2.83
N GLY A 125 2.59 -4.25 -2.71
CA GLY A 125 1.67 -5.14 -1.99
C GLY A 125 1.64 -6.57 -2.53
N ALA A 126 1.89 -6.75 -3.83
CA ALA A 126 1.99 -8.08 -4.43
C ALA A 126 3.23 -8.85 -3.94
N LEU A 127 4.35 -8.17 -3.72
CA LEU A 127 5.57 -8.77 -3.17
C LEU A 127 5.36 -9.22 -1.72
N ALA A 128 4.71 -8.38 -0.92
CA ALA A 128 4.38 -8.73 0.46
C ALA A 128 3.37 -9.89 0.52
N ALA A 129 2.35 -9.91 -0.34
CA ALA A 129 1.40 -11.02 -0.43
C ALA A 129 2.07 -12.33 -0.88
N PHE A 130 3.03 -12.25 -1.80
CA PHE A 130 3.84 -13.39 -2.22
C PHE A 130 4.67 -13.95 -1.06
N GLU A 131 5.31 -13.08 -0.29
CA GLU A 131 6.10 -13.50 0.88
C GLU A 131 5.19 -14.06 1.99
N MET A 132 4.01 -13.47 2.23
CA MET A 132 3.00 -14.06 3.13
C MET A 132 2.61 -15.48 2.71
N ALA A 133 2.43 -15.72 1.40
CA ALA A 133 2.09 -17.05 0.87
C ALA A 133 3.22 -18.06 1.11
N ARG A 134 4.47 -17.64 0.95
CA ARG A 134 5.65 -18.47 1.27
C ARG A 134 5.68 -18.85 2.76
N LEU A 135 5.50 -17.87 3.63
CA LEU A 135 5.46 -18.07 5.09
C LEU A 135 4.27 -18.94 5.51
N PHE A 136 3.09 -18.72 4.93
CA PHE A 136 1.91 -19.56 5.18
C PHE A 136 2.17 -21.00 4.77
N HIS A 137 2.74 -21.22 3.57
CA HIS A 137 3.10 -22.56 3.12
C HIS A 137 4.13 -23.24 4.03
N GLN A 138 5.14 -22.52 4.47
CA GLN A 138 6.14 -23.04 5.41
C GLN A 138 5.53 -23.50 6.74
N ARG A 139 4.50 -22.78 7.23
CA ARG A 139 3.84 -23.11 8.51
C ARG A 139 2.81 -24.23 8.40
N THR A 140 2.09 -24.31 7.28
CA THR A 140 0.90 -25.17 7.15
C THR A 140 1.08 -26.32 6.16
N GLY A 141 2.08 -26.29 5.32
CA GLY A 141 2.26 -27.22 4.19
C GLY A 141 1.32 -26.93 3.01
N VAL A 142 0.41 -25.94 3.13
CA VAL A 142 -0.58 -25.60 2.11
C VAL A 142 -0.15 -24.34 1.37
N ALA A 143 -0.24 -24.34 0.04
CA ALA A 143 0.14 -23.20 -0.77
C ALA A 143 -1.10 -22.40 -1.24
N PRO A 144 -1.34 -21.18 -0.71
CA PRO A 144 -2.41 -20.29 -1.16
C PRO A 144 -2.27 -19.90 -2.64
N ILE A 145 -3.37 -19.43 -3.26
CA ILE A 145 -3.28 -18.73 -4.55
C ILE A 145 -2.81 -17.31 -4.28
N VAL A 146 -1.84 -16.83 -5.08
CA VAL A 146 -1.36 -15.44 -5.04
C VAL A 146 -1.86 -14.69 -6.26
N ALA A 147 -2.54 -13.56 -6.06
CA ALA A 147 -2.97 -12.65 -7.10
C ALA A 147 -2.05 -11.41 -7.15
N VAL A 148 -1.24 -11.31 -8.17
CA VAL A 148 -0.29 -10.21 -8.41
C VAL A 148 -0.93 -9.22 -9.36
N LEU A 149 -1.20 -7.98 -8.88
CA LEU A 149 -1.77 -6.93 -9.69
C LEU A 149 -0.67 -5.95 -10.10
N ASP A 150 -0.39 -5.90 -11.39
CA ASP A 150 0.48 -4.92 -12.05
C ASP A 150 1.87 -4.76 -11.38
N GLN A 151 2.46 -5.89 -11.00
CA GLN A 151 3.82 -5.98 -10.48
C GLN A 151 4.62 -6.96 -11.32
N ILE A 152 5.83 -6.58 -11.68
CA ILE A 152 6.81 -7.45 -12.31
C ILE A 152 7.65 -8.09 -11.19
N ALA A 153 8.06 -9.35 -11.37
CA ALA A 153 9.02 -9.99 -10.48
C ALA A 153 10.28 -9.11 -10.38
N PRO A 154 10.92 -9.02 -9.21
CA PRO A 154 12.19 -8.34 -9.09
C PRO A 154 13.16 -8.87 -10.15
N ASP A 155 13.73 -7.99 -10.96
CA ASP A 155 14.75 -8.39 -11.92
C ASP A 155 16.06 -8.58 -11.16
N LEU A 156 16.38 -9.83 -10.89
CA LEU A 156 17.62 -10.23 -10.19
C LEU A 156 18.87 -9.99 -11.05
N THR A 157 18.71 -9.62 -12.33
CA THR A 157 19.82 -9.42 -13.27
C THR A 157 20.09 -7.95 -13.54
N SER A 158 19.17 -7.05 -13.21
CA SER A 158 19.40 -5.62 -13.33
C SER A 158 20.19 -5.13 -12.12
N ASP A 159 21.35 -4.51 -12.37
CA ASP A 159 21.99 -3.59 -11.43
C ASP A 159 20.99 -2.47 -11.15
N SER A 160 20.00 -2.78 -10.29
CA SER A 160 19.04 -1.79 -9.88
C SER A 160 19.82 -0.67 -9.20
N THR A 161 19.77 0.53 -9.77
CA THR A 161 20.29 1.78 -9.21
C THR A 161 19.62 2.14 -7.85
N SER A 162 18.99 1.16 -7.21
CA SER A 162 18.40 1.24 -5.88
C SER A 162 19.42 1.42 -4.75
N GLY A 163 20.71 1.35 -5.04
CA GLY A 163 21.80 1.60 -4.09
C GLY A 163 22.22 3.07 -3.93
N SER A 164 21.59 4.02 -4.60
CA SER A 164 21.91 5.43 -4.37
C SER A 164 21.47 5.82 -2.96
N GLU A 165 22.44 6.16 -2.10
CA GLU A 165 22.18 6.81 -0.80
C GLU A 165 21.68 8.25 -0.97
N ASP A 166 21.75 8.80 -2.19
CA ASP A 166 21.34 10.15 -2.54
C ASP A 166 19.82 10.30 -2.46
N LEU A 167 19.35 10.99 -1.43
CA LEU A 167 17.94 11.29 -1.19
C LEU A 167 17.34 12.06 -2.37
N THR A 168 18.09 12.97 -2.99
CA THR A 168 17.64 13.75 -4.15
C THR A 168 17.32 12.83 -5.34
N ALA A 169 18.15 11.82 -5.58
CA ALA A 169 17.90 10.84 -6.64
C ALA A 169 16.63 10.04 -6.38
N LYS A 170 16.37 9.64 -5.12
CA LYS A 170 15.14 8.92 -4.71
C LYS A 170 13.89 9.79 -4.87
N LEU A 171 13.97 11.05 -4.45
CA LEU A 171 12.88 12.02 -4.61
C LEU A 171 12.58 12.29 -6.08
N PHE A 172 13.62 12.45 -6.91
CA PHE A 172 13.46 12.65 -8.35
C PHE A 172 12.86 11.41 -9.04
N ALA A 173 13.31 10.20 -8.68
CA ALA A 173 12.71 8.97 -9.18
C ALA A 173 11.23 8.86 -8.80
N PHE A 174 10.87 9.26 -7.59
CA PHE A 174 9.48 9.32 -7.14
C PHE A 174 8.67 10.37 -7.94
N ALA A 175 9.23 11.57 -8.17
CA ALA A 175 8.59 12.60 -8.99
C ALA A 175 8.30 12.12 -10.42
N ASN A 176 9.25 11.42 -11.05
CA ASN A 176 9.05 10.82 -12.37
C ASN A 176 7.93 9.77 -12.37
N LYS A 177 7.87 8.93 -11.33
CA LYS A 177 6.81 7.93 -11.22
C LYS A 177 5.42 8.57 -11.03
N VAL A 178 5.34 9.67 -10.31
CA VAL A 178 4.10 10.47 -10.21
C VAL A 178 3.75 11.10 -11.56
N SER A 179 4.74 11.65 -12.28
CA SER A 179 4.55 12.22 -13.62
C SER A 179 3.99 11.17 -14.62
N GLU A 180 4.51 9.95 -14.59
CA GLU A 180 3.99 8.84 -15.38
C GLU A 180 2.54 8.51 -15.01
N LEU A 181 2.21 8.49 -13.71
CA LEU A 181 0.87 8.19 -13.22
C LEU A 181 -0.17 9.22 -13.67
N VAL A 182 0.19 10.52 -13.62
CA VAL A 182 -0.72 11.61 -14.03
C VAL A 182 -0.68 11.89 -15.54
N GLY A 183 0.26 11.28 -16.28
CA GLY A 183 0.44 11.46 -17.72
C GLY A 183 1.07 12.81 -18.11
N HIS A 184 1.62 13.55 -17.17
CA HIS A 184 2.23 14.86 -17.36
C HIS A 184 3.44 15.03 -16.45
N ASP A 185 4.45 15.78 -16.90
CA ASP A 185 5.55 16.20 -16.03
C ASP A 185 5.04 17.10 -14.92
N ILE A 186 5.26 16.69 -13.66
CA ILE A 186 4.88 17.48 -12.49
C ILE A 186 5.86 18.64 -12.21
N GLY A 187 6.94 18.76 -12.98
CA GLY A 187 7.87 19.89 -12.93
C GLY A 187 8.77 19.92 -11.70
N LEU A 188 9.14 18.76 -11.15
CA LEU A 188 10.11 18.63 -10.06
C LEU A 188 11.44 18.09 -10.63
N SER A 189 12.33 18.99 -11.06
CA SER A 189 13.64 18.58 -11.58
C SER A 189 14.61 18.18 -10.47
N LYS A 190 15.66 17.42 -10.85
CA LYS A 190 16.69 16.98 -9.90
C LYS A 190 17.45 18.18 -9.31
N GLU A 191 17.69 19.21 -10.12
CA GLU A 191 18.37 20.45 -9.72
C GLU A 191 17.53 21.22 -8.68
N LEU A 192 16.21 21.33 -8.91
CA LEU A 192 15.30 21.97 -7.97
C LEU A 192 15.31 21.23 -6.62
N LEU A 193 15.16 19.91 -6.65
CA LEU A 193 15.14 19.08 -5.43
C LEU A 193 16.49 19.12 -4.68
N ALA A 194 17.62 19.20 -5.41
CA ALA A 194 18.94 19.32 -4.81
C ALA A 194 19.17 20.68 -4.14
N ALA A 195 18.53 21.73 -4.64
CA ALA A 195 18.65 23.10 -4.11
C ALA A 195 17.67 23.38 -2.96
N SER A 196 16.67 22.52 -2.75
CA SER A 196 15.61 22.71 -1.74
C SER A 196 15.95 22.02 -0.43
N SER A 197 15.59 22.65 0.68
CA SER A 197 15.52 21.97 2.00
C SER A 197 14.43 20.90 2.01
N MET A 198 14.43 20.01 3.01
CA MET A 198 13.37 19.01 3.16
C MET A 198 11.98 19.62 3.36
N GLU A 199 11.89 20.74 4.06
CA GLU A 199 10.62 21.45 4.28
C GLU A 199 10.10 22.03 2.96
N GLU A 200 10.95 22.69 2.19
CA GLU A 200 10.60 23.18 0.84
C GLU A 200 10.22 22.03 -0.10
N THR A 201 10.96 20.93 -0.07
CA THR A 201 10.66 19.72 -0.86
C THR A 201 9.29 19.16 -0.54
N ASN A 202 8.93 19.03 0.76
CA ASN A 202 7.61 18.57 1.17
C ASN A 202 6.51 19.51 0.64
N SER A 203 6.71 20.83 0.72
CA SER A 203 5.77 21.82 0.22
C SER A 203 5.63 21.73 -1.31
N LEU A 204 6.75 21.64 -2.04
CA LEU A 204 6.76 21.50 -3.50
C LEU A 204 5.97 20.25 -3.97
N PHE A 205 6.23 19.09 -3.36
CA PHE A 205 5.49 17.88 -3.68
C PHE A 205 4.00 18.03 -3.33
N LEU A 206 3.67 18.56 -2.15
CA LEU A 206 2.27 18.74 -1.74
C LEU A 206 1.51 19.65 -2.71
N ASP A 207 2.11 20.76 -3.14
CA ASP A 207 1.50 21.69 -4.09
C ASP A 207 1.23 21.00 -5.44
N LYS A 208 2.17 20.16 -5.91
CA LYS A 208 1.95 19.36 -7.12
C LYS A 208 0.86 18.32 -6.92
N PHE A 209 0.85 17.63 -5.79
CA PHE A 209 -0.19 16.64 -5.47
C PHE A 209 -1.59 17.26 -5.41
N LYS A 210 -1.73 18.48 -4.86
CA LYS A 210 -2.97 19.24 -4.88
C LYS A 210 -3.36 19.66 -6.30
N ALA A 211 -2.41 20.22 -7.06
CA ALA A 211 -2.66 20.68 -8.42
C ALA A 211 -3.13 19.56 -9.37
N PHE A 212 -2.70 18.31 -9.14
CA PHE A 212 -3.12 17.13 -9.89
C PHE A 212 -4.22 16.31 -9.18
N GLU A 213 -4.88 16.87 -8.18
CA GLU A 213 -5.96 16.24 -7.40
C GLU A 213 -5.56 14.90 -6.74
N LEU A 214 -4.27 14.67 -6.52
CA LEU A 214 -3.73 13.50 -5.84
C LEU A 214 -3.79 13.62 -4.31
N ALA A 215 -3.93 14.83 -3.81
CA ALA A 215 -4.13 15.14 -2.39
C ALA A 215 -5.25 16.16 -2.21
N PRO A 216 -6.10 16.02 -1.16
CA PRO A 216 -7.10 17.03 -0.82
C PRO A 216 -6.44 18.40 -0.53
N GLU A 217 -7.14 19.49 -0.88
CA GLU A 217 -6.70 20.86 -0.58
C GLU A 217 -6.41 21.09 0.91
N ALA A 218 -7.19 20.44 1.79
CA ALA A 218 -7.03 20.54 3.24
C ALA A 218 -5.83 19.77 3.80
N THR A 219 -5.07 19.05 2.98
CA THR A 219 -3.88 18.30 3.43
C THR A 219 -2.81 19.27 3.92
N ARG A 220 -2.29 19.02 5.13
CA ARG A 220 -1.21 19.82 5.72
C ARG A 220 0.15 19.25 5.35
N VAL A 221 1.18 20.10 5.40
CA VAL A 221 2.56 19.72 5.04
C VAL A 221 3.08 18.60 5.95
N GLU A 222 2.77 18.64 7.24
CA GLU A 222 3.21 17.62 8.21
C GLU A 222 2.60 16.25 7.93
N GLU A 223 1.33 16.21 7.52
CA GLU A 223 0.64 14.98 7.13
C GLU A 223 1.25 14.41 5.84
N PHE A 224 1.53 15.29 4.88
CA PHE A 224 2.15 14.91 3.62
C PHE A 224 3.59 14.44 3.79
N GLN A 225 4.34 15.05 4.69
CA GLN A 225 5.70 14.61 5.05
C GLN A 225 5.72 13.15 5.53
N GLY A 226 4.78 12.76 6.38
CA GLY A 226 4.63 11.38 6.83
C GLY A 226 4.34 10.42 5.67
N PHE A 227 3.47 10.83 4.75
CA PHE A 227 3.16 10.06 3.53
C PHE A 227 4.39 9.94 2.61
N LEU A 228 5.11 11.03 2.34
CA LEU A 228 6.30 11.01 1.48
C LEU A 228 7.40 10.11 2.06
N LYS A 229 7.65 10.21 3.36
CA LYS A 229 8.58 9.33 4.07
C LYS A 229 8.19 7.86 3.90
N LEU A 230 6.90 7.54 4.13
CA LEU A 230 6.39 6.18 3.96
C LEU A 230 6.57 5.66 2.53
N MET A 231 6.30 6.50 1.53
CA MET A 231 6.52 6.15 0.12
C MET A 231 7.99 5.83 -0.19
N LEU A 232 8.92 6.63 0.33
CA LEU A 232 10.35 6.41 0.15
C LEU A 232 10.81 5.13 0.84
N ASP A 233 10.35 4.86 2.07
CA ASP A 233 10.63 3.62 2.80
C ASP A 233 10.08 2.40 2.06
N HIS A 234 8.86 2.47 1.56
CA HIS A 234 8.25 1.39 0.77
C HIS A 234 9.01 1.13 -0.54
N ASN A 235 9.45 2.18 -1.24
CA ASN A 235 10.25 2.01 -2.46
C ASN A 235 11.61 1.36 -2.15
N ARG A 236 12.25 1.74 -1.03
CA ARG A 236 13.51 1.13 -0.59
C ARG A 236 13.35 -0.37 -0.32
N ILE A 237 12.42 -0.78 0.54
CA ILE A 237 12.22 -2.19 0.90
C ILE A 237 11.75 -3.04 -0.29
N THR A 238 11.07 -2.41 -1.26
CA THR A 238 10.69 -3.06 -2.52
C THR A 238 11.92 -3.38 -3.37
N GLY A 239 12.85 -2.45 -3.50
CA GLY A 239 14.09 -2.64 -4.25
C GLY A 239 15.08 -3.62 -3.58
N GLU A 240 14.99 -3.78 -2.26
CA GLU A 240 15.81 -4.72 -1.48
C GLU A 240 15.25 -6.16 -1.44
N TYR A 241 14.05 -6.39 -1.98
CA TYR A 241 13.39 -7.69 -1.90
C TYR A 241 13.81 -8.62 -3.03
N GLU A 242 14.46 -9.72 -2.70
CA GLU A 242 14.96 -10.70 -3.66
C GLU A 242 13.95 -11.82 -3.99
N GLY A 243 12.90 -11.95 -3.17
CA GLY A 243 11.90 -13.00 -3.38
C GLY A 243 12.36 -14.39 -2.94
N GLY A 244 11.86 -15.40 -3.65
CA GLY A 244 12.20 -16.81 -3.40
C GLY A 244 11.30 -17.77 -4.17
N LEU A 245 11.56 -19.08 -4.06
CA LEU A 245 10.73 -20.10 -4.69
C LEU A 245 9.38 -20.25 -3.95
N TYR A 246 8.34 -20.45 -4.72
CA TYR A 246 6.99 -20.69 -4.21
C TYR A 246 6.32 -21.83 -5.00
N PRO A 247 5.80 -22.89 -4.34
CA PRO A 247 5.25 -24.06 -5.03
C PRO A 247 3.78 -23.88 -5.46
N GLY A 248 3.14 -22.77 -5.03
CA GLY A 248 1.72 -22.52 -5.28
C GLY A 248 1.45 -21.84 -6.62
N ARG A 249 0.16 -21.59 -6.87
CA ARG A 249 -0.30 -20.91 -8.09
C ARG A 249 -0.18 -19.40 -7.91
N VAL A 250 0.43 -18.74 -8.89
CA VAL A 250 0.50 -17.28 -9.00
C VAL A 250 -0.30 -16.83 -10.23
N LEU A 251 -1.26 -15.93 -10.02
CA LEU A 251 -2.05 -15.29 -11.07
C LEU A 251 -1.52 -13.86 -11.24
N VAL A 252 -1.06 -13.54 -12.45
CA VAL A 252 -0.51 -12.21 -12.75
C VAL A 252 -1.50 -11.45 -13.63
N PHE A 253 -1.95 -10.30 -13.16
CA PHE A 253 -2.80 -9.37 -13.88
C PHE A 253 -1.97 -8.15 -14.27
N ARG A 254 -1.96 -7.81 -15.55
CA ARG A 254 -1.27 -6.62 -16.06
C ARG A 254 -2.29 -5.67 -16.68
N ALA A 255 -2.12 -4.37 -16.40
CA ALA A 255 -2.90 -3.35 -17.08
C ALA A 255 -2.52 -3.31 -18.58
N GLU A 256 -3.51 -3.29 -19.46
CA GLU A 256 -3.34 -3.07 -20.90
C GLU A 256 -3.11 -1.56 -21.19
N GLY A 257 -2.04 -1.00 -20.71
CA GLY A 257 -1.63 0.38 -20.98
C GLY A 257 -0.21 0.40 -21.49
N LYS A 258 0.07 1.14 -22.56
CA LYS A 258 1.45 1.41 -22.97
C LYS A 258 2.14 2.20 -21.87
N MET A 259 2.93 1.54 -21.04
CA MET A 259 4.04 2.24 -20.40
C MET A 259 5.01 2.61 -21.54
N SER A 260 5.01 3.88 -21.90
CA SER A 260 5.98 4.41 -22.88
C SER A 260 7.37 4.24 -22.24
N GLY A 261 8.14 3.24 -22.68
CA GLY A 261 9.54 3.12 -22.30
C GLY A 261 10.15 1.73 -22.20
N SER A 262 9.44 0.62 -22.39
CA SER A 262 10.10 -0.68 -22.48
C SER A 262 10.07 -1.21 -23.91
N THR A 263 11.19 -1.15 -24.60
CA THR A 263 11.43 -1.95 -25.82
C THR A 263 11.40 -3.42 -25.43
N SER A 264 10.26 -4.07 -25.68
CA SER A 264 10.16 -5.53 -25.62
C SER A 264 10.90 -6.13 -26.82
N GLY A 265 12.04 -6.76 -26.59
CA GLY A 265 12.56 -7.76 -27.50
C GLY A 265 11.70 -9.03 -27.42
N PRO A 266 11.50 -9.74 -28.54
CA PRO A 266 10.76 -11.00 -28.53
C PRO A 266 11.63 -12.10 -27.96
N GLY A 267 11.08 -12.85 -27.00
CA GLY A 267 11.66 -14.08 -26.46
C GLY A 267 10.53 -14.95 -25.91
#